data_e0f52a3058e246b55a67d738a959b56e
#
_entry.id   e0f52a3058e246b55a67d738a959b56e
#
_cell.length_a   1.000
_cell.length_b   1.000
_cell.length_c   1.000
_cell.angle_alpha   90.00
_cell.angle_beta   90.00
_cell.angle_gamma   90.00
#
_symmetry.space_group_name_H-M   'P 1'
#
loop_
_entity.id
_entity.type
_entity.pdbx_description
1 polymer ?
#
loop_
_entity_poly.entity_id
_entity_poly.type
_entity_poly.pdbx_seq_one_letter_code
_entity_poly.pdbx_strand_id
1 'polypeptide(L)'
;MKNLCLILLFFLMQTVSGQNQATTTLYLIRHAEKADFSSNPELSDAGMKRAKSWAAYFEKTPIDLFYTTMYKRTQQTCSAIAATKQKDIIFYKPEAMDLKKIIAENPGKTLLIVGHSNTIPNYINKLLGTAKYADIPEPEFGNLYRITVTGEEI
;
A
#
# COMPACT_ATOMS: atom_id res chain seq x y z
N MET A 1 -46.04 33.83 50.23
CA MET A 1 -45.70 33.83 48.79
C MET A 1 -44.37 33.12 48.61
N LYS A 2 -44.39 31.88 48.12
CA LYS A 2 -43.21 31.04 48.02
C LYS A 2 -42.70 31.07 46.56
N ASN A 3 -41.55 31.69 46.35
CA ASN A 3 -40.90 31.71 45.03
C ASN A 3 -40.25 30.37 44.77
N LEU A 4 -40.77 29.62 43.81
CA LEU A 4 -40.22 28.35 43.32
C LEU A 4 -39.24 28.68 42.20
N CYS A 5 -37.93 28.65 42.49
CA CYS A 5 -36.87 28.72 41.48
C CYS A 5 -36.76 27.38 40.76
N LEU A 6 -37.20 27.34 39.48
CA LEU A 6 -37.04 26.20 38.61
C LEU A 6 -35.62 26.28 38.01
N ILE A 7 -34.71 25.44 38.51
CA ILE A 7 -33.38 25.27 37.92
C ILE A 7 -33.52 24.28 36.76
N LEU A 8 -33.46 24.79 35.53
CA LEU A 8 -33.42 23.98 34.31
C LEU A 8 -32.00 23.48 34.13
N LEU A 9 -31.73 22.22 34.50
CA LEU A 9 -30.46 21.55 34.23
C LEU A 9 -30.42 21.16 32.75
N PHE A 10 -29.73 21.96 31.95
CA PHE A 10 -29.45 21.62 30.54
C PHE A 10 -28.34 20.55 30.50
N PHE A 11 -28.70 19.29 30.41
CA PHE A 11 -27.75 18.20 30.22
C PHE A 11 -27.27 18.26 28.77
N LEU A 12 -26.10 18.88 28.53
CA LEU A 12 -25.41 18.82 27.23
C LEU A 12 -24.92 17.36 27.05
N MET A 13 -25.71 16.54 26.38
CA MET A 13 -25.20 15.26 25.84
C MET A 13 -24.19 15.61 24.76
N GLN A 14 -22.91 15.61 25.14
CA GLN A 14 -21.82 15.54 24.17
C GLN A 14 -21.87 14.14 23.56
N THR A 15 -22.46 14.02 22.37
CA THR A 15 -22.28 12.83 21.51
C THR A 15 -20.82 12.80 21.11
N VAL A 16 -20.02 12.03 21.83
CA VAL A 16 -18.70 11.61 21.36
C VAL A 16 -18.96 10.74 20.12
N SER A 17 -19.02 11.37 18.95
CA SER A 17 -18.92 10.66 17.69
C SER A 17 -17.52 10.04 17.68
N GLY A 18 -17.42 8.79 18.07
CA GLY A 18 -16.24 7.99 17.81
C GLY A 18 -16.06 7.98 16.28
N GLN A 19 -15.21 8.85 15.77
CA GLN A 19 -14.81 8.82 14.38
C GLN A 19 -14.14 7.47 14.19
N ASN A 20 -14.82 6.57 13.49
CA ASN A 20 -14.25 5.31 13.05
C ASN A 20 -13.18 5.70 12.02
N GLN A 21 -11.94 5.90 12.50
CA GLN A 21 -10.84 6.36 11.65
C GLN A 21 -10.58 5.28 10.60
N ALA A 22 -10.72 5.66 9.34
CA ALA A 22 -10.52 4.75 8.23
C ALA A 22 -9.08 4.24 8.22
N THR A 23 -8.90 2.92 8.13
CA THR A 23 -7.57 2.30 8.07
C THR A 23 -7.13 2.13 6.63
N THR A 24 -6.06 2.82 6.23
CA THR A 24 -5.41 2.65 4.93
C THR A 24 -4.37 1.54 5.01
N THR A 25 -4.39 0.62 4.06
CA THR A 25 -3.43 -0.50 3.99
C THR A 25 -2.61 -0.43 2.71
N LEU A 26 -1.29 -0.48 2.84
CA LEU A 26 -0.37 -0.58 1.72
C LEU A 26 0.31 -1.93 1.73
N TYR A 27 0.29 -2.61 0.60
CA TYR A 27 1.13 -3.76 0.31
C TYR A 27 2.22 -3.34 -0.66
N LEU A 28 3.48 -3.60 -0.33
CA LEU A 28 4.61 -3.29 -1.19
C LEU A 28 5.38 -4.57 -1.48
N ILE A 29 5.64 -4.83 -2.76
CA ILE A 29 6.40 -6.00 -3.22
C ILE A 29 7.43 -5.58 -4.25
N ARG A 30 8.54 -6.32 -4.31
CA ARG A 30 9.49 -6.26 -5.41
C ARG A 30 8.90 -6.97 -6.63
N HIS A 31 9.25 -6.53 -7.86
CA HIS A 31 8.97 -7.30 -9.08
C HIS A 31 9.50 -8.74 -8.95
N ALA A 32 8.91 -9.67 -9.69
CA ALA A 32 9.34 -11.06 -9.73
C ALA A 32 10.64 -11.25 -10.54
N GLU A 33 11.14 -12.49 -10.68
CA GLU A 33 12.42 -12.82 -11.27
C GLU A 33 12.51 -12.36 -12.74
N LYS A 34 13.66 -11.77 -13.08
CA LYS A 34 13.98 -11.25 -14.42
C LYS A 34 14.42 -12.39 -15.36
N ALA A 35 14.09 -12.27 -16.65
CA ALA A 35 14.55 -13.20 -17.68
C ALA A 35 16.05 -13.08 -17.96
N ASP A 36 16.58 -11.84 -17.87
CA ASP A 36 17.97 -11.52 -18.18
C ASP A 36 18.46 -10.27 -17.44
N PHE A 37 19.67 -9.81 -17.73
CA PHE A 37 20.29 -8.63 -17.13
C PHE A 37 20.23 -7.37 -18.00
N SER A 38 19.38 -7.34 -19.03
CA SER A 38 19.15 -6.14 -19.82
C SER A 38 18.58 -4.99 -18.97
N SER A 39 18.57 -3.78 -19.52
CA SER A 39 18.08 -2.59 -18.79
C SER A 39 16.58 -2.66 -18.48
N ASN A 40 15.79 -3.34 -19.32
CA ASN A 40 14.34 -3.47 -19.13
C ASN A 40 13.85 -4.90 -19.47
N PRO A 41 14.29 -5.91 -18.70
CA PRO A 41 13.94 -7.29 -18.95
C PRO A 41 12.47 -7.57 -18.64
N GLU A 42 11.94 -8.59 -19.29
CA GLU A 42 10.69 -9.23 -18.92
C GLU A 42 10.89 -10.16 -17.72
N LEU A 43 9.80 -10.75 -17.24
CA LEU A 43 9.87 -11.81 -16.24
C LEU A 43 10.38 -13.10 -16.89
N SER A 44 11.19 -13.84 -16.14
CA SER A 44 11.51 -15.24 -16.47
C SER A 44 10.29 -16.15 -16.26
N ASP A 45 10.41 -17.43 -16.64
CA ASP A 45 9.37 -18.43 -16.34
C ASP A 45 9.14 -18.55 -14.82
N ALA A 46 10.19 -18.48 -14.02
CA ALA A 46 10.10 -18.45 -12.56
C ALA A 46 9.36 -17.19 -12.09
N GLY A 47 9.68 -16.03 -12.68
CA GLY A 47 9.01 -14.77 -12.39
C GLY A 47 7.53 -14.78 -12.76
N MET A 48 7.17 -15.37 -13.88
CA MET A 48 5.76 -15.53 -14.28
C MET A 48 5.01 -16.44 -13.32
N LYS A 49 5.63 -17.51 -12.84
CA LYS A 49 5.05 -18.39 -11.82
C LYS A 49 4.86 -17.62 -10.49
N ARG A 50 5.84 -16.83 -10.07
CA ARG A 50 5.75 -16.00 -8.86
C ARG A 50 4.66 -14.94 -8.98
N ALA A 51 4.54 -14.27 -10.12
CA ALA A 51 3.48 -13.29 -10.36
C ALA A 51 2.07 -13.93 -10.23
N LYS A 52 1.89 -15.15 -10.74
CA LYS A 52 0.67 -15.94 -10.55
C LYS A 52 0.45 -16.33 -9.08
N SER A 53 1.52 -16.67 -8.35
CA SER A 53 1.45 -16.97 -6.92
C SER A 53 1.02 -15.73 -6.12
N TRP A 54 1.52 -14.54 -6.48
CA TRP A 54 1.05 -13.29 -5.89
C TRP A 54 -0.43 -13.03 -6.20
N ALA A 55 -0.88 -13.29 -7.42
CA ALA A 55 -2.29 -13.17 -7.78
C ALA A 55 -3.17 -14.08 -6.90
N ALA A 56 -2.77 -15.32 -6.69
CA ALA A 56 -3.46 -16.26 -5.80
C ALA A 56 -3.41 -15.80 -4.33
N TYR A 57 -2.26 -15.32 -3.84
CA TYR A 57 -2.12 -14.79 -2.48
C TYR A 57 -3.09 -13.64 -2.20
N PHE A 58 -3.22 -12.71 -3.15
CA PHE A 58 -4.12 -11.56 -3.02
C PHE A 58 -5.56 -11.84 -3.47
N GLU A 59 -5.92 -13.07 -3.84
CA GLU A 59 -7.24 -13.38 -4.39
C GLU A 59 -8.39 -12.88 -3.51
N LYS A 60 -8.30 -13.07 -2.19
CA LYS A 60 -9.32 -12.65 -1.22
C LYS A 60 -9.10 -11.26 -0.63
N THR A 61 -8.00 -10.60 -0.96
CA THR A 61 -7.69 -9.26 -0.46
C THR A 61 -8.35 -8.21 -1.36
N PRO A 62 -9.22 -7.35 -0.84
CA PRO A 62 -9.81 -6.28 -1.62
C PRO A 62 -8.76 -5.18 -1.84
N ILE A 63 -8.13 -5.15 -3.01
CA ILE A 63 -7.18 -4.11 -3.40
C ILE A 63 -7.92 -3.09 -4.27
N ASP A 64 -7.88 -1.83 -3.87
CA ASP A 64 -8.56 -0.73 -4.54
C ASP A 64 -7.72 -0.10 -5.65
N LEU A 65 -6.40 0.04 -5.41
CA LEU A 65 -5.48 0.75 -6.30
C LEU A 65 -4.19 -0.05 -6.49
N PHE A 66 -3.72 -0.06 -7.74
CA PHE A 66 -2.50 -0.74 -8.16
C PHE A 66 -1.50 0.27 -8.71
N TYR A 67 -0.30 0.30 -8.14
CA TYR A 67 0.80 1.16 -8.56
C TYR A 67 1.99 0.35 -9.05
N THR A 68 2.55 0.72 -10.19
CA THR A 68 3.76 0.10 -10.73
C THR A 68 4.64 1.10 -11.48
N THR A 69 5.92 0.78 -11.64
CA THR A 69 6.82 1.55 -12.51
C THR A 69 6.66 1.13 -13.97
N MET A 70 7.22 1.92 -14.91
CA MET A 70 7.14 1.65 -16.36
C MET A 70 8.04 0.52 -16.85
N TYR A 71 8.73 -0.23 -15.97
CA TYR A 71 9.57 -1.36 -16.37
C TYR A 71 8.73 -2.61 -16.64
N LYS A 72 9.06 -3.38 -17.67
CA LYS A 72 8.34 -4.60 -18.07
C LYS A 72 8.14 -5.56 -16.88
N ARG A 73 9.20 -5.85 -16.13
CA ARG A 73 9.18 -6.76 -14.98
C ARG A 73 8.19 -6.35 -13.88
N THR A 74 8.11 -5.05 -13.57
CA THR A 74 7.16 -4.54 -12.56
C THR A 74 5.74 -4.54 -13.12
N GLN A 75 5.55 -4.15 -14.38
CA GLN A 75 4.25 -4.20 -15.04
C GLN A 75 3.69 -5.62 -15.09
N GLN A 76 4.47 -6.60 -15.54
CA GLN A 76 4.05 -7.99 -15.62
C GLN A 76 3.70 -8.58 -14.25
N THR A 77 4.47 -8.25 -13.22
CA THR A 77 4.17 -8.66 -11.85
C THR A 77 2.84 -8.04 -11.37
N CYS A 78 2.65 -6.75 -11.57
CA CYS A 78 1.45 -6.03 -11.15
C CYS A 78 0.21 -6.48 -11.94
N SER A 79 0.32 -6.61 -13.25
CA SER A 79 -0.78 -6.98 -14.14
C SER A 79 -1.38 -8.35 -13.82
N ALA A 80 -0.54 -9.32 -13.42
CA ALA A 80 -1.01 -10.63 -13.02
C ALA A 80 -2.00 -10.56 -11.82
N ILE A 81 -1.79 -9.59 -10.90
CA ILE A 81 -2.65 -9.40 -9.73
C ILE A 81 -3.85 -8.52 -10.09
N ALA A 82 -3.61 -7.38 -10.76
CA ALA A 82 -4.65 -6.41 -11.12
C ALA A 82 -5.74 -7.02 -12.03
N ALA A 83 -5.36 -7.90 -12.95
CA ALA A 83 -6.28 -8.60 -13.84
C ALA A 83 -7.33 -9.42 -13.07
N THR A 84 -6.95 -10.05 -11.95
CA THR A 84 -7.91 -10.82 -11.11
C THR A 84 -8.93 -9.92 -10.42
N LYS A 85 -8.65 -8.63 -10.33
CA LYS A 85 -9.51 -7.61 -9.69
C LYS A 85 -10.24 -6.71 -10.70
N GLN A 86 -9.94 -6.85 -12.00
CA GLN A 86 -10.46 -5.99 -13.07
C GLN A 86 -10.21 -4.50 -12.77
N LYS A 87 -8.99 -4.18 -12.29
CA LYS A 87 -8.57 -2.83 -11.91
C LYS A 87 -7.49 -2.30 -12.84
N ASP A 88 -7.53 -1.02 -13.09
CA ASP A 88 -6.51 -0.29 -13.82
C ASP A 88 -5.24 -0.13 -12.98
N ILE A 89 -4.11 0.02 -13.67
CA ILE A 89 -2.80 0.20 -13.06
C ILE A 89 -2.38 1.67 -13.21
N ILE A 90 -1.95 2.26 -12.12
CA ILE A 90 -1.40 3.60 -12.06
C ILE A 90 0.12 3.52 -12.16
N PHE A 91 0.68 4.18 -13.17
CA PHE A 91 2.14 4.23 -13.35
C PHE A 91 2.76 5.37 -12.55
N TYR A 92 3.89 5.08 -11.91
CA TYR A 92 4.65 6.09 -11.18
C TYR A 92 6.14 6.09 -11.55
N LYS A 93 6.80 7.23 -11.37
CA LYS A 93 8.25 7.35 -11.46
C LYS A 93 8.86 7.07 -10.08
N PRO A 94 9.90 6.20 -9.97
CA PRO A 94 10.46 5.82 -8.68
C PRO A 94 10.87 7.00 -7.79
N GLU A 95 11.42 8.05 -8.38
CA GLU A 95 11.86 9.26 -7.69
C GLU A 95 10.70 10.15 -7.18
N ALA A 96 9.50 9.99 -7.75
CA ALA A 96 8.32 10.79 -7.40
C ALA A 96 7.41 10.09 -6.38
N MET A 97 7.72 8.86 -5.96
CA MET A 97 6.91 8.11 -5.00
C MET A 97 7.03 8.70 -3.60
N ASP A 98 5.90 9.12 -3.05
CA ASP A 98 5.77 9.59 -1.67
C ASP A 98 4.62 8.86 -0.99
N LEU A 99 4.95 7.93 -0.08
CA LEU A 99 3.94 7.14 0.62
C LEU A 99 3.07 7.99 1.56
N LYS A 100 3.62 9.05 2.16
CA LYS A 100 2.82 9.97 3.02
C LYS A 100 1.71 10.63 2.22
N LYS A 101 2.06 11.13 1.04
CA LYS A 101 1.09 11.75 0.13
C LYS A 101 0.03 10.74 -0.33
N ILE A 102 0.45 9.56 -0.77
CA ILE A 102 -0.48 8.50 -1.23
C ILE A 102 -1.45 8.09 -0.12
N ILE A 103 -0.97 7.93 1.12
CA ILE A 103 -1.81 7.61 2.28
C ILE A 103 -2.84 8.72 2.51
N ALA A 104 -2.41 9.97 2.54
CA ALA A 104 -3.28 11.13 2.78
C ALA A 104 -4.38 11.29 1.71
N GLU A 105 -4.06 10.95 0.45
CA GLU A 105 -5.00 11.03 -0.68
C GLU A 105 -5.96 9.83 -0.78
N ASN A 106 -5.71 8.75 -0.02
CA ASN A 106 -6.45 7.50 -0.12
C ASN A 106 -6.89 6.93 1.24
N PRO A 107 -7.58 7.71 2.09
CA PRO A 107 -8.00 7.23 3.40
C PRO A 107 -8.94 6.01 3.26
N GLY A 108 -8.69 4.98 4.06
CA GLY A 108 -9.50 3.77 4.12
C GLY A 108 -9.34 2.80 2.95
N LYS A 109 -8.44 3.07 1.99
CA LYS A 109 -8.21 2.19 0.84
C LYS A 109 -7.09 1.19 1.08
N THR A 110 -7.14 0.10 0.33
CA THR A 110 -6.07 -0.89 0.23
C THR A 110 -5.33 -0.73 -1.10
N LEU A 111 -4.01 -0.56 -1.03
CA LEU A 111 -3.16 -0.28 -2.18
C LEU A 111 -2.09 -1.37 -2.34
N LEU A 112 -1.79 -1.74 -3.58
CA LEU A 112 -0.62 -2.56 -3.92
C LEU A 112 0.38 -1.71 -4.72
N ILE A 113 1.63 -1.71 -4.28
CA ILE A 113 2.74 -1.01 -4.92
C ILE A 113 3.80 -2.03 -5.34
N VAL A 114 4.04 -2.15 -6.64
CA VAL A 114 5.09 -3.02 -7.19
C VAL A 114 6.28 -2.16 -7.60
N GLY A 115 7.44 -2.46 -7.01
CA GLY A 115 8.66 -1.68 -7.22
C GLY A 115 9.90 -2.56 -7.33
N HIS A 116 11.03 -2.05 -6.85
CA HIS A 116 12.36 -2.65 -7.01
C HIS A 116 13.02 -2.95 -5.67
N SER A 117 14.11 -3.72 -5.70
CA SER A 117 14.85 -4.16 -4.50
C SER A 117 15.32 -3.02 -3.61
N ASN A 118 15.69 -1.88 -4.18
CA ASN A 118 16.16 -0.70 -3.48
C ASN A 118 15.04 0.30 -3.19
N THR A 119 14.07 0.46 -4.09
CA THR A 119 13.05 1.50 -3.95
C THR A 119 12.01 1.16 -2.89
N ILE A 120 11.58 -0.10 -2.78
CA ILE A 120 10.57 -0.51 -1.79
C ILE A 120 11.05 -0.26 -0.36
N PRO A 121 12.23 -0.74 0.08
CA PRO A 121 12.74 -0.42 1.43
C PRO A 121 12.95 1.07 1.64
N ASN A 122 13.44 1.80 0.62
CA ASN A 122 13.67 3.24 0.72
C ASN A 122 12.37 4.04 0.95
N TYR A 123 11.27 3.69 0.28
CA TYR A 123 9.98 4.34 0.50
C TYR A 123 9.49 4.13 1.93
N ILE A 124 9.64 2.91 2.45
CA ILE A 124 9.24 2.57 3.82
C ILE A 124 10.10 3.32 4.83
N ASN A 125 11.42 3.36 4.63
CA ASN A 125 12.34 4.10 5.48
C ASN A 125 12.01 5.60 5.53
N LYS A 126 11.70 6.20 4.38
CA LYS A 126 11.25 7.60 4.31
C LYS A 126 9.95 7.84 5.07
N LEU A 127 8.99 6.92 4.95
CA LEU A 127 7.72 7.01 5.68
C LEU A 127 7.94 6.94 7.19
N LEU A 128 8.80 6.02 7.66
CA LEU A 128 9.11 5.82 9.06
C LEU A 128 10.07 6.87 9.65
N GLY A 129 10.74 7.65 8.80
CA GLY A 129 11.76 8.61 9.22
C GLY A 129 13.04 7.95 9.77
N THR A 130 13.28 6.67 9.49
CA THR A 130 14.44 5.91 9.98
C THR A 130 14.88 4.86 8.96
N ALA A 131 16.19 4.57 8.89
CA ALA A 131 16.78 3.55 8.01
C ALA A 131 16.62 2.14 8.62
N LYS A 132 15.40 1.63 8.65
CA LYS A 132 15.06 0.32 9.25
C LYS A 132 15.33 -0.86 8.32
N TYR A 133 15.13 -0.69 7.02
CA TYR A 133 15.23 -1.74 6.02
C TYR A 133 16.38 -1.48 5.05
N ALA A 134 17.25 -2.47 4.86
CA ALA A 134 18.25 -2.48 3.80
C ALA A 134 17.61 -2.86 2.46
N ASP A 135 18.36 -2.67 1.36
CA ASP A 135 17.96 -3.14 0.04
C ASP A 135 17.71 -4.66 0.07
N ILE A 136 16.68 -5.10 -0.66
CA ILE A 136 16.35 -6.52 -0.78
C ILE A 136 17.46 -7.21 -1.59
N PRO A 137 18.13 -8.26 -1.07
CA PRO A 137 19.14 -9.01 -1.80
C PRO A 137 18.66 -9.53 -3.16
N GLU A 138 19.55 -9.58 -4.15
CA GLU A 138 19.17 -9.98 -5.53
C GLU A 138 18.44 -11.33 -5.63
N PRO A 139 18.79 -12.41 -4.90
CA PRO A 139 18.07 -13.68 -5.02
C PRO A 139 16.69 -13.68 -4.33
N GLU A 140 16.33 -12.61 -3.61
CA GLU A 140 15.09 -12.55 -2.85
C GLU A 140 13.97 -11.81 -3.60
N PHE A 141 12.91 -12.53 -3.95
CA PHE A 141 11.75 -11.99 -4.69
C PHE A 141 10.40 -12.18 -3.97
N GLY A 142 10.42 -12.79 -2.80
CA GLY A 142 9.20 -13.13 -2.03
C GLY A 142 8.87 -12.19 -0.90
N ASN A 143 9.57 -11.07 -0.76
CA ASN A 143 9.35 -10.11 0.34
C ASN A 143 8.04 -9.36 0.14
N LEU A 144 7.22 -9.35 1.20
CA LEU A 144 5.99 -8.59 1.30
C LEU A 144 6.08 -7.64 2.50
N TYR A 145 5.93 -6.36 2.25
CA TYR A 145 5.76 -5.35 3.31
C TYR A 145 4.30 -4.95 3.37
N ARG A 146 3.74 -4.97 4.57
CA ARG A 146 2.39 -4.49 4.85
C ARG A 146 2.49 -3.32 5.81
N ILE A 147 1.89 -2.20 5.45
CA ILE A 147 1.78 -1.00 6.28
C ILE A 147 0.30 -0.74 6.48
N THR A 148 -0.09 -0.51 7.73
CA THR A 148 -1.44 -0.09 8.11
C THR A 148 -1.36 1.26 8.78
N VAL A 149 -2.21 2.19 8.37
CA VAL A 149 -2.28 3.53 8.93
C VAL A 149 -3.70 3.80 9.36
N THR A 150 -3.91 4.09 10.64
CA THR A 150 -5.20 4.45 11.22
C THR A 150 -5.08 5.82 11.86
N GLY A 151 -5.71 6.83 11.27
CA GLY A 151 -5.49 8.21 11.68
C GLY A 151 -4.05 8.64 11.43
N GLU A 152 -3.33 9.02 12.49
CA GLU A 152 -1.91 9.43 12.44
C GLU A 152 -0.93 8.30 12.79
N GLU A 153 -1.43 7.11 13.17
CA GLU A 153 -0.61 5.95 13.55
C GLU A 153 -0.24 5.07 12.35
N ILE A 154 1.03 4.65 12.29
CA ILE A 154 1.62 3.79 11.24
C ILE A 154 2.07 2.46 11.86
#